data_ff5884a99aa6a9ce2c6bb0dcd115faa2
#
_entry.id   ff5884a99aa6a9ce2c6bb0dcd115faa2
#
_cell.length_a   1.000
_cell.length_b   1.000
_cell.length_c   1.000
_cell.angle_alpha   90.00
_cell.angle_beta   90.00
_cell.angle_gamma   90.00
#
_symmetry.space_group_name_H-M   'P 1'
#
loop_
_entity.id
_entity.type
_entity.pdbx_description
1 polymer ?
#
loop_
_entity_poly.entity_id
_entity_poly.type
_entity_poly.pdbx_seq_one_letter_code
_entity_poly.pdbx_strand_id
1 'polypeptide(L)'
;MKNSINNNQLKYVKRFFYVLLIYVLCSGLALCQDPPDPPDAITKVGTSAANWLKIESGTRGIAMGGSQAASGRGLSGVYYNPASIAFIEGSEAYYSKSNYLAGITHNTLGYGTRLTPTDYFGLHLFYLDSGEMKVTTVPSPDGTGEVFNVLDLSLRLIYGKQLTDRLRLGGSIKYIREKIYTMQMQSFVFDMGSNFNTGIYGIKLGMSVSNFGPDVQFSGEGLDKVVPDSTDISGKLSKITKKFSVPLVFRLGIEKDILGEEEGSNQLTISLDGINPIDYTVYGSVGLEYSWQDMAFIRGGTHLFHDTAGISLGGGLKWSLFVVDYAYVNYGILKETHQFGISLVF
;
A
#
# COMPACT_ATOMS: atom_id res chain seq x y z
N MET A 1 -12.32 -43.97 -7.03
CA MET A 1 -12.37 -44.16 -5.58
C MET A 1 -12.91 -42.84 -4.99
N LYS A 2 -14.13 -42.86 -4.45
CA LYS A 2 -14.76 -41.66 -3.84
C LYS A 2 -14.10 -41.45 -2.44
N ASN A 3 -13.35 -40.39 -2.28
CA ASN A 3 -12.88 -39.96 -0.98
C ASN A 3 -14.08 -39.44 -0.18
N SER A 4 -14.57 -40.22 0.78
CA SER A 4 -15.53 -39.77 1.78
C SER A 4 -14.82 -38.80 2.72
N ILE A 5 -15.09 -37.52 2.57
CA ILE A 5 -14.67 -36.51 3.56
C ILE A 5 -15.24 -36.92 4.91
N ASN A 6 -14.35 -37.18 5.85
CA ASN A 6 -14.66 -37.69 7.17
C ASN A 6 -15.53 -36.64 7.91
N ASN A 7 -16.80 -36.98 8.19
CA ASN A 7 -17.79 -36.11 8.86
C ASN A 7 -17.29 -35.49 10.17
N ASN A 8 -16.25 -36.07 10.77
CA ASN A 8 -15.63 -35.51 11.97
C ASN A 8 -14.76 -34.26 11.69
N GLN A 9 -14.07 -34.22 10.55
CA GLN A 9 -13.30 -33.03 10.15
C GLN A 9 -14.22 -31.83 9.89
N LEU A 10 -15.37 -32.05 9.24
CA LEU A 10 -16.36 -30.99 8.99
C LEU A 10 -16.96 -30.45 10.31
N LYS A 11 -17.12 -31.26 11.35
CA LYS A 11 -17.55 -30.83 12.68
C LYS A 11 -16.53 -29.96 13.39
N TYR A 12 -15.23 -30.27 13.27
CA TYR A 12 -14.16 -29.44 13.87
C TYR A 12 -14.03 -28.09 13.16
N VAL A 13 -14.10 -28.05 11.83
CA VAL A 13 -14.08 -26.81 11.05
C VAL A 13 -15.30 -25.91 11.38
N LYS A 14 -16.50 -26.51 11.47
CA LYS A 14 -17.71 -25.75 11.90
C LYS A 14 -17.56 -25.21 13.32
N ARG A 15 -17.04 -25.99 14.27
CA ARG A 15 -16.81 -25.51 15.65
C ARG A 15 -15.77 -24.40 15.71
N PHE A 16 -14.69 -24.50 14.95
CA PHE A 16 -13.69 -23.45 14.87
C PHE A 16 -14.27 -22.15 14.30
N PHE A 17 -15.11 -22.25 13.25
CA PHE A 17 -15.80 -21.09 12.66
C PHE A 17 -16.78 -20.45 13.65
N TYR A 18 -17.53 -21.23 14.43
CA TYR A 18 -18.41 -20.67 15.47
C TYR A 18 -17.62 -20.00 16.59
N VAL A 19 -16.50 -20.56 17.02
CA VAL A 19 -15.65 -19.95 18.06
C VAL A 19 -15.01 -18.66 17.54
N LEU A 20 -14.52 -18.65 16.30
CA LEU A 20 -13.97 -17.45 15.66
C LEU A 20 -15.05 -16.36 15.47
N LEU A 21 -16.25 -16.74 15.04
CA LEU A 21 -17.38 -15.83 14.87
C LEU A 21 -17.82 -15.22 16.21
N ILE A 22 -17.88 -16.04 17.26
CA ILE A 22 -18.20 -15.59 18.63
C ILE A 22 -17.09 -14.66 19.15
N TYR A 23 -15.81 -14.96 18.88
CA TYR A 23 -14.70 -14.12 19.29
C TYR A 23 -14.72 -12.76 18.58
N VAL A 24 -15.01 -12.73 17.27
CA VAL A 24 -15.18 -11.49 16.49
C VAL A 24 -16.41 -10.69 16.93
N LEU A 25 -17.52 -11.36 17.29
CA LEU A 25 -18.73 -10.71 17.84
C LEU A 25 -18.52 -10.19 19.27
N CYS A 26 -17.77 -10.92 20.10
CA CYS A 26 -17.44 -10.47 21.46
C CYS A 26 -16.41 -9.34 21.48
N SER A 27 -15.45 -9.31 20.54
CA SER A 27 -14.49 -8.20 20.43
C SER A 27 -15.15 -6.90 19.94
N GLY A 28 -16.24 -6.98 19.17
CA GLY A 28 -17.05 -5.82 18.79
C GLY A 28 -17.85 -5.17 19.94
N LEU A 29 -18.07 -5.89 21.02
CA LEU A 29 -18.79 -5.37 22.22
C LEU A 29 -17.84 -4.76 23.28
N ALA A 30 -16.53 -4.95 23.14
CA ALA A 30 -15.53 -4.40 24.07
C ALA A 30 -15.00 -3.00 23.71
N LEU A 31 -15.55 -2.36 22.67
CA LEU A 31 -15.09 -1.05 22.17
C LEU A 31 -15.82 0.16 22.80
N CYS A 32 -16.32 0.01 24.02
CA CYS A 32 -16.66 1.15 24.85
C CYS A 32 -15.60 1.29 25.94
N GLN A 33 -14.34 1.51 25.53
CA GLN A 33 -13.28 1.90 26.46
C GLN A 33 -13.05 3.41 26.35
N ASP A 34 -12.82 4.03 27.50
CA ASP A 34 -12.34 5.41 27.56
C ASP A 34 -11.15 5.60 26.61
N PRO A 35 -10.98 6.80 26.01
CA PRO A 35 -9.84 7.06 25.15
C PRO A 35 -8.55 6.67 25.91
N PRO A 36 -7.65 5.89 25.29
CA PRO A 36 -6.42 5.47 25.96
C PRO A 36 -5.65 6.71 26.43
N ASP A 37 -5.07 6.62 27.61
CA ASP A 37 -4.13 7.62 28.09
C ASP A 37 -3.08 7.88 26.98
N PRO A 38 -2.66 9.15 26.81
CA PRO A 38 -1.67 9.48 25.79
C PRO A 38 -0.46 8.56 25.95
N PRO A 39 -0.01 7.91 24.87
CA PRO A 39 1.06 6.93 24.96
C PRO A 39 2.31 7.57 25.56
N ASP A 40 2.92 6.91 26.55
CA ASP A 40 4.23 7.29 27.12
C ASP A 40 5.37 7.26 26.09
N ALA A 41 5.09 6.76 24.87
CA ALA A 41 6.02 6.72 23.77
C ALA A 41 5.91 7.99 22.92
N ILE A 42 7.02 8.72 22.77
CA ILE A 42 7.13 9.82 21.82
C ILE A 42 6.99 9.25 20.41
N THR A 43 5.82 9.47 19.80
CA THR A 43 5.62 9.09 18.40
C THR A 43 6.37 10.08 17.50
N LYS A 44 7.00 9.58 16.45
CA LYS A 44 7.66 10.41 15.43
C LYS A 44 6.69 10.84 14.31
N VAL A 45 5.39 10.81 14.57
CA VAL A 45 4.35 11.18 13.60
C VAL A 45 4.57 12.60 13.10
N GLY A 46 4.53 12.79 11.78
CA GLY A 46 4.74 14.10 11.15
C GLY A 46 6.19 14.55 11.07
N THR A 47 7.16 13.70 11.38
CA THR A 47 8.60 14.05 11.33
C THR A 47 9.30 13.59 10.05
N SER A 48 8.64 12.82 9.20
CA SER A 48 9.15 12.35 7.89
C SER A 48 8.61 13.22 6.75
N ALA A 49 9.40 13.38 5.69
CA ALA A 49 8.92 13.89 4.41
C ALA A 49 8.32 12.76 3.58
N ALA A 50 7.67 13.08 2.45
CA ALA A 50 7.08 12.11 1.52
C ALA A 50 6.14 11.10 2.20
N ASN A 51 5.33 11.55 3.15
CA ASN A 51 4.37 10.69 3.86
C ASN A 51 3.35 10.01 2.93
N TRP A 52 3.11 10.57 1.76
CA TRP A 52 2.28 9.99 0.70
C TRP A 52 2.81 8.62 0.20
N LEU A 53 4.08 8.31 0.38
CA LEU A 53 4.64 6.98 0.08
C LEU A 53 4.04 5.86 0.94
N LYS A 54 3.32 6.19 2.02
CA LYS A 54 2.59 5.22 2.86
C LYS A 54 1.15 4.98 2.35
N ILE A 55 0.66 5.76 1.38
CA ILE A 55 -0.67 5.55 0.79
C ILE A 55 -0.63 4.29 -0.07
N GLU A 56 -1.51 3.36 0.24
CA GLU A 56 -1.60 2.08 -0.44
C GLU A 56 -2.14 2.24 -1.87
N SER A 57 -1.57 1.51 -2.82
CA SER A 57 -1.89 1.70 -4.24
C SER A 57 -2.38 0.46 -4.99
N GLY A 58 -2.35 -0.70 -4.38
CA GLY A 58 -2.84 -1.94 -5.00
C GLY A 58 -4.29 -2.23 -4.65
N THR A 59 -5.23 -2.19 -5.61
CA THR A 59 -6.67 -2.36 -5.34
C THR A 59 -7.00 -3.65 -4.61
N ARG A 60 -6.41 -4.79 -5.03
CA ARG A 60 -6.54 -6.06 -4.32
C ARG A 60 -6.07 -5.97 -2.87
N GLY A 61 -4.91 -5.35 -2.66
CA GLY A 61 -4.32 -5.22 -1.33
C GLY A 61 -5.15 -4.34 -0.40
N ILE A 62 -5.63 -3.22 -0.90
CA ILE A 62 -6.51 -2.30 -0.17
C ILE A 62 -7.80 -3.02 0.26
N ALA A 63 -8.41 -3.82 -0.62
CA ALA A 63 -9.59 -4.62 -0.30
C ALA A 63 -9.33 -5.66 0.81
N MET A 64 -8.08 -6.10 0.97
CA MET A 64 -7.63 -7.05 2.00
C MET A 64 -6.99 -6.35 3.22
N GLY A 65 -7.30 -5.08 3.46
CA GLY A 65 -6.76 -4.32 4.59
C GLY A 65 -5.23 -4.17 4.57
N GLY A 66 -4.60 -4.15 3.39
CA GLY A 66 -3.15 -3.98 3.25
C GLY A 66 -2.30 -5.22 3.53
N SER A 67 -2.90 -6.38 3.83
CA SER A 67 -2.16 -7.61 4.16
C SER A 67 -1.61 -8.32 2.93
N GLN A 68 -0.53 -7.77 2.35
CA GLN A 68 0.02 -8.19 1.06
C GLN A 68 1.52 -8.50 1.08
N ALA A 69 2.18 -8.50 2.22
CA ALA A 69 3.61 -8.80 2.27
C ALA A 69 3.92 -10.22 1.76
N ALA A 70 3.07 -11.20 2.11
CA ALA A 70 3.15 -12.56 1.61
C ALA A 70 2.19 -12.83 0.44
N SER A 71 0.98 -12.22 0.46
CA SER A 71 -0.10 -12.50 -0.49
C SER A 71 -0.06 -11.65 -1.75
N GLY A 72 0.82 -10.64 -1.83
CA GLY A 72 0.98 -9.78 -3.00
C GLY A 72 1.34 -10.58 -4.26
N ARG A 73 0.64 -10.30 -5.36
CA ARG A 73 0.86 -10.93 -6.67
C ARG A 73 0.88 -9.86 -7.75
N GLY A 74 1.77 -10.03 -8.73
CA GLY A 74 1.86 -9.15 -9.90
C GLY A 74 2.13 -7.70 -9.54
N LEU A 75 1.74 -6.78 -10.42
CA LEU A 75 1.98 -5.34 -10.27
C LEU A 75 1.17 -4.71 -9.14
N SER A 76 -0.04 -5.21 -8.85
CA SER A 76 -0.86 -4.70 -7.75
C SER A 76 -0.23 -4.96 -6.36
N GLY A 77 0.63 -5.98 -6.24
CA GLY A 77 1.35 -6.32 -5.01
C GLY A 77 2.66 -5.57 -4.79
N VAL A 78 3.22 -4.95 -5.84
CA VAL A 78 4.56 -4.34 -5.81
C VAL A 78 4.72 -3.22 -4.78
N TYR A 79 3.66 -2.50 -4.49
CA TYR A 79 3.68 -1.48 -3.44
C TYR A 79 4.04 -2.09 -2.07
N TYR A 80 3.49 -3.24 -1.76
CA TYR A 80 3.65 -3.92 -0.47
C TYR A 80 4.94 -4.74 -0.39
N ASN A 81 5.27 -5.43 -1.48
CA ASN A 81 6.46 -6.28 -1.58
C ASN A 81 6.94 -6.35 -3.03
N PRO A 82 8.15 -5.85 -3.37
CA PRO A 82 8.64 -5.88 -4.74
C PRO A 82 8.85 -7.30 -5.29
N ALA A 83 8.95 -8.34 -4.43
CA ALA A 83 9.02 -9.72 -4.87
C ALA A 83 7.72 -10.22 -5.53
N SER A 84 6.60 -9.49 -5.37
CA SER A 84 5.32 -9.82 -6.02
C SER A 84 5.39 -9.85 -7.54
N ILE A 85 6.32 -9.09 -8.15
CA ILE A 85 6.53 -9.09 -9.60
C ILE A 85 6.93 -10.47 -10.13
N ALA A 86 7.60 -11.28 -9.31
CA ALA A 86 8.04 -12.63 -9.68
C ALA A 86 6.89 -13.67 -9.75
N PHE A 87 5.63 -13.22 -9.64
CA PHE A 87 4.43 -14.02 -9.87
C PHE A 87 3.76 -13.72 -11.22
N ILE A 88 4.31 -12.83 -12.03
CA ILE A 88 3.80 -12.56 -13.38
C ILE A 88 4.16 -13.75 -14.30
N GLU A 89 3.16 -14.35 -14.95
CA GLU A 89 3.38 -15.51 -15.81
C GLU A 89 3.90 -15.16 -17.21
N GLY A 90 3.47 -14.03 -17.74
CA GLY A 90 3.88 -13.49 -19.05
C GLY A 90 4.21 -12.02 -18.92
N SER A 91 3.32 -11.17 -19.38
CA SER A 91 3.35 -9.74 -19.22
C SER A 91 2.07 -9.26 -18.54
N GLU A 92 2.18 -8.22 -17.72
CA GLU A 92 1.05 -7.59 -17.05
C GLU A 92 1.13 -6.08 -17.24
N ALA A 93 0.00 -5.46 -17.61
CA ALA A 93 -0.20 -4.03 -17.52
C ALA A 93 -1.25 -3.76 -16.46
N TYR A 94 -1.01 -2.80 -15.57
CA TYR A 94 -1.87 -2.45 -14.45
C TYR A 94 -2.20 -0.98 -14.45
N TYR A 95 -3.46 -0.64 -14.20
CA TYR A 95 -3.91 0.71 -13.91
C TYR A 95 -4.84 0.71 -12.71
N SER A 96 -4.69 1.68 -11.81
CA SER A 96 -5.70 1.95 -10.80
C SER A 96 -5.90 3.44 -10.57
N LYS A 97 -7.12 3.80 -10.15
CA LYS A 97 -7.51 5.15 -9.76
C LYS A 97 -8.22 5.09 -8.43
N SER A 98 -7.82 5.94 -7.52
CA SER A 98 -8.45 6.12 -6.22
C SER A 98 -8.99 7.53 -6.05
N ASN A 99 -10.24 7.63 -5.60
CA ASN A 99 -10.77 8.83 -4.98
C ASN A 99 -10.49 8.69 -3.48
N TYR A 100 -9.44 9.39 -3.06
CA TYR A 100 -8.94 9.33 -1.69
C TYR A 100 -9.61 10.37 -0.79
N LEU A 101 -9.09 10.57 0.40
CA LEU A 101 -9.64 11.50 1.40
C LEU A 101 -9.53 12.96 0.93
N ALA A 102 -10.47 13.81 1.38
CA ALA A 102 -10.45 15.26 1.19
C ALA A 102 -10.34 15.75 -0.28
N GLY A 103 -10.82 14.96 -1.25
CA GLY A 103 -10.74 15.31 -2.67
C GLY A 103 -9.40 14.99 -3.32
N ILE A 104 -8.44 14.44 -2.59
CA ILE A 104 -7.19 13.92 -3.13
C ILE A 104 -7.49 12.75 -4.06
N THR A 105 -6.79 12.70 -5.17
CA THR A 105 -6.84 11.56 -6.08
C THR A 105 -5.46 10.99 -6.32
N HIS A 106 -5.35 9.68 -6.47
CA HIS A 106 -4.12 9.08 -6.94
C HIS A 106 -4.36 8.04 -8.03
N ASN A 107 -3.39 7.93 -8.91
CA ASN A 107 -3.40 6.99 -10.01
C ASN A 107 -2.12 6.17 -9.98
N THR A 108 -2.24 4.92 -10.38
CA THR A 108 -1.12 3.99 -10.50
C THR A 108 -1.12 3.40 -11.88
N LEU A 109 0.03 3.37 -12.51
CA LEU A 109 0.28 2.69 -13.79
C LEU A 109 1.44 1.73 -13.60
N GLY A 110 1.35 0.55 -14.18
CA GLY A 110 2.41 -0.44 -14.13
C GLY A 110 2.50 -1.25 -15.42
N TYR A 111 3.71 -1.67 -15.73
CA TYR A 111 3.99 -2.69 -16.72
C TYR A 111 5.05 -3.62 -16.15
N GLY A 112 4.83 -4.92 -16.28
CA GLY A 112 5.78 -5.94 -15.83
C GLY A 112 5.81 -7.10 -16.80
N THR A 113 6.97 -7.74 -16.89
CA THR A 113 7.14 -8.88 -17.79
C THR A 113 8.14 -9.88 -17.23
N ARG A 114 7.92 -11.13 -17.55
CA ARG A 114 8.86 -12.21 -17.32
C ARG A 114 9.86 -12.26 -18.46
N LEU A 115 11.13 -11.90 -18.19
CA LEU A 115 12.19 -11.85 -19.19
C LEU A 115 12.78 -13.23 -19.46
N THR A 116 12.98 -14.02 -18.41
CA THR A 116 13.47 -15.41 -18.47
C THR A 116 12.59 -16.28 -17.56
N PRO A 117 12.76 -17.59 -17.53
CA PRO A 117 12.04 -18.44 -16.57
C PRO A 117 12.17 -18.03 -15.10
N THR A 118 13.21 -17.26 -14.76
CA THR A 118 13.51 -16.87 -13.37
C THR A 118 13.61 -15.37 -13.12
N ASP A 119 13.69 -14.55 -14.18
CA ASP A 119 13.96 -13.13 -14.07
C ASP A 119 12.77 -12.29 -14.57
N TYR A 120 12.43 -11.28 -13.79
CA TYR A 120 11.26 -10.43 -14.00
C TYR A 120 11.66 -8.96 -13.92
N PHE A 121 11.02 -8.15 -14.74
CA PHE A 121 11.26 -6.72 -14.81
C PHE A 121 9.94 -5.96 -14.82
N GLY A 122 9.92 -4.76 -14.22
CA GLY A 122 8.75 -3.91 -14.25
C GLY A 122 9.03 -2.44 -14.04
N LEU A 123 8.07 -1.67 -14.50
CA LEU A 123 7.95 -0.24 -14.29
C LEU A 123 6.64 0.04 -13.55
N HIS A 124 6.66 0.95 -12.57
CA HIS A 124 5.48 1.32 -11.82
C HIS A 124 5.53 2.81 -11.53
N LEU A 125 4.48 3.51 -11.91
CA LEU A 125 4.29 4.93 -11.73
C LEU A 125 3.14 5.14 -10.74
N PHE A 126 3.37 5.92 -9.70
CA PHE A 126 2.35 6.44 -8.80
C PHE A 126 2.31 7.96 -8.91
N TYR A 127 1.14 8.52 -9.06
CA TYR A 127 0.89 9.95 -9.16
C TYR A 127 -0.27 10.35 -8.26
N LEU A 128 -0.03 11.34 -7.40
CA LEU A 128 -1.04 11.89 -6.49
C LEU A 128 -1.23 13.38 -6.78
N ASP A 129 -2.48 13.83 -6.78
CA ASP A 129 -2.90 15.21 -6.92
C ASP A 129 -3.84 15.57 -5.76
N SER A 130 -3.48 16.61 -5.02
CA SER A 130 -4.29 17.11 -3.89
C SER A 130 -5.58 17.81 -4.32
N GLY A 131 -5.74 18.09 -5.61
CA GLY A 131 -6.75 19.03 -6.09
C GLY A 131 -6.33 20.49 -5.88
N GLU A 132 -7.14 21.41 -6.42
CA GLU A 132 -6.85 22.82 -6.38
C GLU A 132 -7.04 23.42 -4.98
N MET A 133 -6.07 24.20 -4.56
CA MET A 133 -6.10 25.00 -3.33
C MET A 133 -5.87 26.46 -3.64
N LYS A 134 -6.58 27.35 -2.95
CA LYS A 134 -6.43 28.80 -3.12
C LYS A 134 -5.13 29.29 -2.50
N VAL A 135 -4.40 30.15 -3.22
CA VAL A 135 -3.31 30.93 -2.64
C VAL A 135 -3.90 32.01 -1.76
N THR A 136 -3.58 32.01 -0.48
CA THR A 136 -4.02 33.00 0.51
C THR A 136 -2.84 33.81 1.04
N THR A 137 -3.05 35.07 1.34
CA THR A 137 -2.05 35.95 1.98
C THR A 137 -2.69 36.70 3.16
N VAL A 138 -1.86 37.27 4.03
CA VAL A 138 -2.39 38.08 5.15
C VAL A 138 -3.33 39.21 4.66
N PRO A 139 -3.02 39.94 3.56
CA PRO A 139 -3.93 40.93 3.01
C PRO A 139 -5.16 40.35 2.27
N SER A 140 -5.10 39.09 1.81
CA SER A 140 -6.15 38.44 1.03
C SER A 140 -6.45 37.03 1.60
N PRO A 141 -7.09 36.95 2.79
CA PRO A 141 -7.34 35.66 3.47
C PRO A 141 -8.34 34.76 2.74
N ASP A 142 -9.24 35.35 1.93
CA ASP A 142 -10.22 34.61 1.13
C ASP A 142 -9.67 34.10 -0.21
N GLY A 143 -8.44 34.44 -0.54
CA GLY A 143 -7.71 34.06 -1.75
C GLY A 143 -7.23 35.22 -2.59
N THR A 144 -6.11 35.05 -3.27
CA THR A 144 -5.52 36.03 -4.20
C THR A 144 -6.12 35.96 -5.61
N GLY A 145 -6.92 34.95 -5.89
CA GLY A 145 -7.38 34.56 -7.22
C GLY A 145 -6.49 33.50 -7.89
N GLU A 146 -5.33 33.24 -7.36
CA GLU A 146 -4.45 32.15 -7.81
C GLU A 146 -4.79 30.83 -7.10
N VAL A 147 -4.53 29.72 -7.79
CA VAL A 147 -4.68 28.38 -7.26
C VAL A 147 -3.39 27.61 -7.44
N PHE A 148 -3.15 26.62 -6.57
CA PHE A 148 -2.05 25.66 -6.68
C PHE A 148 -2.53 24.27 -6.26
N ASN A 149 -1.75 23.25 -6.58
CA ASN A 149 -1.94 21.90 -6.10
C ASN A 149 -0.62 21.30 -5.59
N VAL A 150 -0.73 20.27 -4.78
CA VAL A 150 0.41 19.42 -4.40
C VAL A 150 0.42 18.23 -5.34
N LEU A 151 1.58 17.99 -5.95
CA LEU A 151 1.81 16.92 -6.90
C LEU A 151 2.92 16.02 -6.41
N ASP A 152 2.58 14.75 -6.17
CA ASP A 152 3.51 13.74 -5.73
C ASP A 152 3.68 12.67 -6.79
N LEU A 153 4.90 12.30 -7.07
CA LEU A 153 5.27 11.37 -8.12
C LEU A 153 6.27 10.34 -7.60
N SER A 154 6.00 9.06 -7.86
CA SER A 154 6.97 7.97 -7.68
C SER A 154 7.08 7.17 -8.97
N LEU A 155 8.26 7.18 -9.57
CA LEU A 155 8.61 6.30 -10.69
C LEU A 155 9.52 5.19 -10.18
N ARG A 156 9.08 3.95 -10.29
CA ARG A 156 9.74 2.77 -9.74
C ARG A 156 10.18 1.84 -10.86
N LEU A 157 11.44 1.43 -10.81
CA LEU A 157 12.02 0.37 -11.61
C LEU A 157 12.17 -0.86 -10.73
N ILE A 158 11.69 -2.02 -11.18
CA ILE A 158 11.60 -3.22 -10.37
C ILE A 158 12.31 -4.35 -11.08
N TYR A 159 13.09 -5.11 -10.31
CA TYR A 159 13.65 -6.38 -10.73
C TYR A 159 13.25 -7.46 -9.74
N GLY A 160 12.74 -8.56 -10.26
CA GLY A 160 12.40 -9.75 -9.49
C GLY A 160 13.16 -10.96 -9.96
N LYS A 161 13.48 -11.86 -9.05
CA LYS A 161 14.15 -13.13 -9.35
C LYS A 161 13.56 -14.27 -8.56
N GLN A 162 13.18 -15.33 -9.26
CA GLN A 162 12.87 -16.61 -8.65
C GLN A 162 14.19 -17.39 -8.45
N LEU A 163 14.70 -17.43 -7.21
CA LEU A 163 15.95 -18.11 -6.89
C LEU A 163 15.80 -19.63 -6.82
N THR A 164 14.67 -20.07 -6.27
CA THR A 164 14.29 -21.49 -6.17
C THR A 164 12.79 -21.62 -6.40
N ASP A 165 12.27 -22.83 -6.49
CA ASP A 165 10.83 -23.07 -6.59
C ASP A 165 10.04 -22.49 -5.40
N ARG A 166 10.71 -22.22 -4.29
CA ARG A 166 10.10 -21.73 -3.04
C ARG A 166 10.46 -20.30 -2.69
N LEU A 167 11.54 -19.73 -3.24
CA LEU A 167 12.05 -18.43 -2.86
C LEU A 167 12.06 -17.47 -4.05
N ARG A 168 11.34 -16.38 -3.90
CA ARG A 168 11.35 -15.23 -4.81
C ARG A 168 11.91 -14.01 -4.10
N LEU A 169 12.75 -13.26 -4.76
CA LEU A 169 13.29 -11.99 -4.29
C LEU A 169 12.88 -10.88 -5.24
N GLY A 170 12.76 -9.69 -4.70
CA GLY A 170 12.52 -8.49 -5.50
C GLY A 170 13.26 -7.29 -4.92
N GLY A 171 13.69 -6.43 -5.81
CA GLY A 171 14.28 -5.14 -5.48
C GLY A 171 13.73 -4.06 -6.38
N SER A 172 13.64 -2.85 -5.88
CA SER A 172 13.27 -1.70 -6.70
C SER A 172 14.04 -0.46 -6.33
N ILE A 173 14.22 0.40 -7.32
CA ILE A 173 14.70 1.76 -7.17
C ILE A 173 13.57 2.71 -7.55
N LYS A 174 13.29 3.70 -6.71
CA LYS A 174 12.24 4.70 -6.93
C LYS A 174 12.85 6.08 -7.02
N TYR A 175 12.54 6.80 -8.08
CA TYR A 175 12.64 8.25 -8.09
C TYR A 175 11.37 8.83 -7.49
N ILE A 176 11.49 9.64 -6.45
CA ILE A 176 10.38 10.32 -5.78
C ILE A 176 10.51 11.82 -5.95
N ARG A 177 9.38 12.50 -6.15
CA ARG A 177 9.28 13.95 -6.23
C ARG A 177 7.98 14.39 -5.55
N GLU A 178 8.10 15.36 -4.67
CA GLU A 178 6.99 16.07 -4.06
C GLU A 178 7.11 17.55 -4.42
N LYS A 179 6.04 18.12 -4.99
CA LYS A 179 5.99 19.53 -5.39
C LYS A 179 4.82 20.22 -4.69
N ILE A 180 5.12 21.23 -3.91
CA ILE A 180 4.16 22.07 -3.19
C ILE A 180 4.32 23.49 -3.68
N TYR A 181 3.41 23.93 -4.55
CA TYR A 181 3.43 25.27 -5.16
C TYR A 181 4.77 25.57 -5.83
N THR A 182 5.59 26.45 -5.26
CA THR A 182 6.92 26.85 -5.77
C THR A 182 8.09 26.10 -5.13
N MET A 183 7.81 25.17 -4.21
CA MET A 183 8.80 24.36 -3.53
C MET A 183 8.72 22.92 -4.01
N GLN A 184 9.86 22.24 -4.00
CA GLN A 184 9.93 20.81 -4.33
C GLN A 184 11.04 20.09 -3.55
N MET A 185 10.83 18.80 -3.38
CA MET A 185 11.91 17.87 -3.00
C MET A 185 11.93 16.69 -3.99
N GLN A 186 13.09 16.07 -4.13
CA GLN A 186 13.26 14.87 -4.95
C GLN A 186 14.37 14.00 -4.37
N SER A 187 14.26 12.69 -4.57
CA SER A 187 15.26 11.73 -4.09
C SER A 187 15.14 10.40 -4.82
N PHE A 188 16.14 9.55 -4.60
CA PHE A 188 16.05 8.14 -4.92
C PHE A 188 15.95 7.32 -3.64
N VAL A 189 15.02 6.37 -3.63
CA VAL A 189 14.81 5.44 -2.51
C VAL A 189 14.70 4.02 -3.05
N PHE A 190 14.99 3.05 -2.19
CA PHE A 190 15.09 1.65 -2.55
C PHE A 190 14.08 0.82 -1.77
N ASP A 191 13.58 -0.24 -2.41
CA ASP A 191 12.81 -1.28 -1.73
C ASP A 191 13.44 -2.63 -1.97
N MET A 192 13.30 -3.52 -1.00
CA MET A 192 13.69 -4.92 -1.09
C MET A 192 12.58 -5.79 -0.51
N GLY A 193 12.43 -6.98 -1.05
CA GLY A 193 11.48 -7.92 -0.51
C GLY A 193 11.73 -9.35 -0.93
N SER A 194 11.07 -10.24 -0.22
CA SER A 194 11.12 -11.67 -0.45
C SER A 194 9.76 -12.31 -0.26
N ASN A 195 9.53 -13.40 -0.96
CA ASN A 195 8.39 -14.28 -0.78
C ASN A 195 8.89 -15.72 -0.72
N PHE A 196 8.56 -16.43 0.35
CA PHE A 196 9.06 -17.77 0.65
C PHE A 196 7.92 -18.74 0.93
N ASN A 197 7.79 -19.77 0.10
CA ASN A 197 6.91 -20.90 0.38
C ASN A 197 7.65 -21.86 1.31
N THR A 198 7.19 -21.99 2.55
CA THR A 198 7.84 -22.85 3.54
C THR A 198 7.79 -24.33 3.18
N GLY A 199 6.80 -24.74 2.36
CA GLY A 199 6.47 -26.14 2.09
C GLY A 199 5.87 -26.87 3.29
N ILE A 200 5.56 -26.16 4.38
CA ILE A 200 4.98 -26.69 5.60
C ILE A 200 3.55 -26.18 5.74
N TYR A 201 2.58 -27.09 5.71
CA TYR A 201 1.15 -26.77 5.85
C TYR A 201 0.61 -25.68 4.89
N GLY A 202 1.26 -25.46 3.74
CA GLY A 202 0.86 -24.43 2.77
C GLY A 202 1.14 -22.99 3.24
N ILE A 203 1.94 -22.80 4.29
CA ILE A 203 2.28 -21.46 4.80
C ILE A 203 3.30 -20.80 3.88
N LYS A 204 2.99 -19.57 3.45
CA LYS A 204 3.88 -18.69 2.71
C LYS A 204 4.26 -17.49 3.59
N LEU A 205 5.51 -17.07 3.53
CA LEU A 205 6.05 -15.94 4.27
C LEU A 205 6.45 -14.83 3.29
N GLY A 206 6.19 -13.59 3.66
CA GLY A 206 6.63 -12.43 2.91
C GLY A 206 7.31 -11.41 3.81
N MET A 207 8.39 -10.83 3.34
CA MET A 207 9.10 -9.77 4.04
C MET A 207 9.41 -8.65 3.06
N SER A 208 9.28 -7.41 3.50
CA SER A 208 9.73 -6.26 2.71
C SER A 208 10.24 -5.12 3.57
N VAL A 209 11.16 -4.38 3.00
CA VAL A 209 11.66 -3.09 3.49
C VAL A 209 11.43 -2.10 2.36
N SER A 210 10.67 -1.05 2.61
CA SER A 210 10.30 -0.05 1.61
C SER A 210 10.80 1.33 2.01
N ASN A 211 11.12 2.15 1.00
CA ASN A 211 11.52 3.54 1.16
C ASN A 211 12.85 3.73 1.91
N PHE A 212 13.81 2.84 1.73
CA PHE A 212 15.17 3.06 2.23
C PHE A 212 15.89 4.10 1.37
N GLY A 213 16.30 5.23 1.94
CA GLY A 213 16.93 6.32 1.21
C GLY A 213 17.54 7.39 2.10
N PRO A 214 18.21 8.38 1.50
CA PRO A 214 18.79 9.50 2.24
C PRO A 214 17.71 10.45 2.75
N ASP A 215 18.09 11.29 3.72
CA ASP A 215 17.28 12.42 4.13
C ASP A 215 17.08 13.39 2.98
N VAL A 216 15.89 13.95 2.89
CA VAL A 216 15.46 14.88 1.84
C VAL A 216 15.25 16.28 2.38
N GLN A 217 15.34 17.27 1.50
CA GLN A 217 15.21 18.67 1.83
C GLN A 217 14.41 19.39 0.74
N PHE A 218 13.48 20.27 1.15
CA PHE A 218 12.76 21.11 0.22
C PHE A 218 13.63 22.28 -0.25
N SER A 219 13.51 22.61 -1.54
CA SER A 219 14.13 23.77 -2.20
C SER A 219 13.14 24.41 -3.14
N GLY A 220 13.38 25.65 -3.54
CA GLY A 220 12.53 26.36 -4.51
C GLY A 220 12.33 27.82 -4.15
N GLU A 221 11.74 28.55 -5.09
CA GLU A 221 11.58 30.03 -5.01
C GLU A 221 10.74 30.48 -3.80
N GLY A 222 9.81 29.65 -3.31
CA GLY A 222 9.02 29.96 -2.12
C GLY A 222 9.82 30.09 -0.83
N LEU A 223 11.10 29.67 -0.84
CA LEU A 223 12.02 29.84 0.28
C LEU A 223 12.88 31.09 0.15
N ASP A 224 12.83 31.77 -0.97
CA ASP A 224 13.61 32.97 -1.23
C ASP A 224 13.00 34.20 -0.58
N LYS A 225 13.81 34.99 0.03
CA LYS A 225 13.44 36.30 0.61
C LYS A 225 14.31 37.38 0.00
N VAL A 226 13.67 38.36 -0.63
CA VAL A 226 14.37 39.58 -1.06
C VAL A 226 14.59 40.43 0.17
N VAL A 227 15.83 40.69 0.50
CA VAL A 227 16.19 41.65 1.57
C VAL A 227 16.62 42.93 0.88
N PRO A 228 15.85 44.02 1.03
CA PRO A 228 16.26 45.32 0.53
C PRO A 228 17.51 45.77 1.30
N ASP A 229 18.62 45.97 0.58
CA ASP A 229 19.81 46.59 1.13
C ASP A 229 19.70 48.13 1.01
N SER A 230 20.22 48.85 2.00
CA SER A 230 20.28 50.28 2.03
C SER A 230 21.20 50.90 0.98
N THR A 231 21.89 50.08 0.20
CA THR A 231 22.89 50.45 -0.84
C THR A 231 22.48 50.08 -2.26
N ASP A 232 21.19 50.02 -2.60
CA ASP A 232 20.67 49.66 -3.94
C ASP A 232 21.03 48.26 -4.47
N ILE A 233 21.62 47.38 -3.65
CA ILE A 233 21.89 46.01 -4.01
C ILE A 233 20.87 45.09 -3.31
N SER A 234 19.85 44.67 -4.02
CA SER A 234 18.90 43.69 -3.51
C SER A 234 19.57 42.31 -3.46
N GLY A 235 19.84 41.83 -2.25
CA GLY A 235 20.33 40.46 -2.01
C GLY A 235 19.18 39.46 -1.98
N LYS A 236 19.32 38.32 -2.67
CA LYS A 236 18.41 37.19 -2.58
C LYS A 236 18.94 36.23 -1.51
N LEU A 237 18.20 36.05 -0.42
CA LEU A 237 18.47 35.07 0.61
C LEU A 237 17.51 33.91 0.49
N SER A 238 18.02 32.70 0.37
CA SER A 238 17.21 31.47 0.37
C SER A 238 17.22 30.85 1.77
N LYS A 239 16.02 30.57 2.31
CA LYS A 239 15.89 29.84 3.58
C LYS A 239 16.24 28.39 3.35
N ILE A 240 17.07 27.84 4.22
CA ILE A 240 17.40 26.42 4.23
C ILE A 240 16.37 25.70 5.09
N THR A 241 15.64 24.75 4.54
CA THR A 241 14.73 23.90 5.28
C THR A 241 15.51 22.82 6.03
N LYS A 242 14.92 22.28 7.09
CA LYS A 242 15.47 21.11 7.78
C LYS A 242 15.47 19.89 6.82
N LYS A 243 16.43 19.00 7.00
CA LYS A 243 16.41 17.68 6.37
C LYS A 243 15.45 16.76 7.13
N PHE A 244 14.71 15.95 6.40
CA PHE A 244 13.73 15.00 6.91
C PHE A 244 14.03 13.62 6.36
N SER A 245 13.88 12.59 7.18
CA SER A 245 13.96 11.21 6.72
C SER A 245 12.75 10.85 5.82
N VAL A 246 12.94 9.90 4.93
CA VAL A 246 11.87 9.27 4.17
C VAL A 246 11.19 8.20 5.05
N PRO A 247 9.88 7.93 4.93
CA PRO A 247 9.16 7.01 5.80
C PRO A 247 9.52 5.54 5.47
N LEU A 248 10.60 5.04 6.05
CA LEU A 248 11.00 3.64 5.97
C LEU A 248 9.94 2.75 6.61
N VAL A 249 9.55 1.69 5.91
CA VAL A 249 8.52 0.76 6.37
C VAL A 249 9.02 -0.67 6.28
N PHE A 250 8.92 -1.40 7.38
CA PHE A 250 9.14 -2.85 7.44
C PHE A 250 7.78 -3.57 7.41
N ARG A 251 7.68 -4.63 6.62
CA ARG A 251 6.52 -5.53 6.60
C ARG A 251 6.97 -6.98 6.73
N LEU A 252 6.24 -7.72 7.55
CA LEU A 252 6.36 -9.16 7.68
C LEU A 252 4.96 -9.75 7.57
N GLY A 253 4.75 -10.67 6.63
CA GLY A 253 3.44 -11.26 6.37
C GLY A 253 3.47 -12.78 6.31
N ILE A 254 2.31 -13.33 6.60
CA ILE A 254 2.01 -14.76 6.49
C ILE A 254 0.76 -14.91 5.65
N GLU A 255 0.79 -15.84 4.70
CA GLU A 255 -0.36 -16.23 3.89
C GLU A 255 -0.59 -17.73 4.03
N LYS A 256 -1.86 -18.11 4.06
CA LYS A 256 -2.26 -19.52 3.99
C LYS A 256 -3.58 -19.69 3.27
N ASP A 257 -3.64 -20.69 2.40
CA ASP A 257 -4.87 -21.17 1.79
C ASP A 257 -5.56 -22.14 2.75
N ILE A 258 -6.78 -21.80 3.21
CA ILE A 258 -7.56 -22.57 4.18
C ILE A 258 -8.42 -23.60 3.47
N LEU A 259 -8.95 -23.26 2.30
CA LEU A 259 -9.77 -24.12 1.45
C LEU A 259 -9.23 -24.05 0.03
N GLY A 260 -9.19 -25.21 -0.65
CA GLY A 260 -8.76 -25.34 -2.04
C GLY A 260 -7.23 -25.24 -2.18
N GLU A 261 -6.60 -26.31 -2.65
CA GLU A 261 -5.14 -26.35 -2.90
C GLU A 261 -4.83 -26.40 -4.40
N GLU A 262 -5.85 -26.61 -5.26
CA GLU A 262 -5.69 -26.76 -6.70
C GLU A 262 -6.14 -25.50 -7.44
N GLU A 263 -5.37 -25.08 -8.44
CA GLU A 263 -5.73 -24.01 -9.37
C GLU A 263 -7.08 -24.32 -10.06
N GLY A 264 -7.94 -23.30 -10.17
CA GLY A 264 -9.26 -23.41 -10.75
C GLY A 264 -10.34 -23.98 -9.83
N SER A 265 -10.04 -24.29 -8.57
CA SER A 265 -11.01 -24.63 -7.53
C SER A 265 -11.42 -23.40 -6.71
N ASN A 266 -12.50 -23.56 -5.89
CA ASN A 266 -12.85 -22.54 -4.93
C ASN A 266 -11.78 -22.47 -3.84
N GLN A 267 -11.22 -21.29 -3.64
CA GLN A 267 -10.10 -21.09 -2.71
C GLN A 267 -10.46 -20.03 -1.66
N LEU A 268 -10.07 -20.26 -0.41
CA LEU A 268 -10.14 -19.28 0.67
C LEU A 268 -8.76 -19.05 1.23
N THR A 269 -8.25 -17.84 1.03
CA THR A 269 -6.93 -17.41 1.50
C THR A 269 -7.07 -16.46 2.68
N ILE A 270 -6.27 -16.67 3.72
CA ILE A 270 -6.07 -15.72 4.82
C ILE A 270 -4.66 -15.15 4.75
N SER A 271 -4.54 -13.86 5.02
CA SER A 271 -3.27 -13.15 5.09
C SER A 271 -3.19 -12.30 6.35
N LEU A 272 -2.04 -12.29 6.99
CA LEU A 272 -1.76 -11.53 8.20
C LEU A 272 -0.42 -10.83 8.03
N ASP A 273 -0.39 -9.51 8.21
CA ASP A 273 0.84 -8.71 8.13
C ASP A 273 1.07 -7.92 9.42
N GLY A 274 2.33 -7.84 9.85
CA GLY A 274 2.81 -6.86 10.81
C GLY A 274 3.55 -5.75 10.07
N ILE A 275 3.20 -4.50 10.34
CA ILE A 275 3.73 -3.32 9.66
C ILE A 275 4.38 -2.40 10.69
N ASN A 276 5.63 -2.02 10.45
CA ASN A 276 6.41 -1.13 11.31
C ASN A 276 7.00 0.04 10.51
N PRO A 277 6.29 1.15 10.39
CA PRO A 277 6.86 2.40 9.89
C PRO A 277 7.75 3.03 10.97
N ILE A 278 8.89 3.62 10.60
CA ILE A 278 9.80 4.24 11.58
C ILE A 278 9.25 5.53 12.21
N ASP A 279 8.24 6.13 11.59
CA ASP A 279 7.60 7.39 11.97
C ASP A 279 6.17 7.22 12.48
N TYR A 280 5.75 5.97 12.75
CA TYR A 280 4.42 5.65 13.28
C TYR A 280 4.47 4.44 14.20
N THR A 281 3.40 4.16 14.92
CA THR A 281 3.27 2.97 15.76
C THR A 281 3.22 1.70 14.92
N VAL A 282 3.66 0.58 15.48
CA VAL A 282 3.51 -0.74 14.86
C VAL A 282 2.03 -1.10 14.81
N TYR A 283 1.57 -1.55 13.66
CA TYR A 283 0.21 -2.01 13.47
C TYR A 283 0.18 -3.33 12.68
N GLY A 284 -0.95 -3.99 12.70
CA GLY A 284 -1.17 -5.21 11.95
C GLY A 284 -2.21 -5.03 10.86
N SER A 285 -2.32 -5.98 9.96
CA SER A 285 -3.43 -6.11 9.03
C SER A 285 -3.85 -7.56 8.87
N VAL A 286 -5.13 -7.75 8.60
CA VAL A 286 -5.75 -9.05 8.34
C VAL A 286 -6.55 -8.94 7.07
N GLY A 287 -6.36 -9.90 6.17
CA GLY A 287 -7.11 -10.00 4.91
C GLY A 287 -7.63 -11.40 4.66
N LEU A 288 -8.79 -11.44 4.04
CA LEU A 288 -9.44 -12.64 3.55
C LEU A 288 -9.77 -12.47 2.08
N GLU A 289 -9.52 -13.49 1.28
CA GLU A 289 -9.94 -13.55 -0.12
C GLU A 289 -10.60 -14.89 -0.38
N TYR A 290 -11.83 -14.85 -0.89
CA TYR A 290 -12.51 -16.01 -1.45
C TYR A 290 -12.49 -15.90 -2.96
N SER A 291 -11.88 -16.87 -3.63
CA SER A 291 -11.85 -17.04 -5.08
C SER A 291 -12.82 -18.12 -5.50
N TRP A 292 -13.70 -17.78 -6.42
CA TRP A 292 -14.62 -18.72 -7.07
C TRP A 292 -14.10 -19.05 -8.48
N GLN A 293 -13.59 -20.26 -8.65
CA GLN A 293 -13.08 -20.80 -9.92
C GLN A 293 -12.05 -19.90 -10.63
N ASP A 294 -11.28 -19.14 -9.87
CA ASP A 294 -10.32 -18.13 -10.36
C ASP A 294 -10.96 -17.08 -11.31
N MET A 295 -12.29 -16.91 -11.24
CA MET A 295 -13.03 -15.94 -12.07
C MET A 295 -13.63 -14.79 -11.27
N ALA A 296 -14.09 -15.05 -10.05
CA ALA A 296 -14.69 -14.02 -9.19
C ALA A 296 -14.05 -14.04 -7.80
N PHE A 297 -13.80 -12.87 -7.26
CA PHE A 297 -13.12 -12.69 -5.98
C PHE A 297 -13.95 -11.81 -5.06
N ILE A 298 -14.10 -12.24 -3.81
CA ILE A 298 -14.67 -11.42 -2.74
C ILE A 298 -13.57 -11.26 -1.69
N ARG A 299 -13.36 -10.01 -1.25
CA ARG A 299 -12.27 -9.67 -0.36
C ARG A 299 -12.76 -8.84 0.81
N GLY A 300 -12.15 -9.04 1.95
CA GLY A 300 -12.38 -8.23 3.13
C GLY A 300 -11.13 -8.18 3.98
N GLY A 301 -10.95 -7.10 4.70
CA GLY A 301 -9.80 -6.93 5.57
C GLY A 301 -9.96 -5.76 6.52
N THR A 302 -8.98 -5.62 7.40
CA THR A 302 -8.93 -4.52 8.36
C THR A 302 -7.50 -4.30 8.84
N HIS A 303 -7.19 -3.06 9.21
CA HIS A 303 -5.99 -2.76 9.98
C HIS A 303 -6.29 -2.94 11.48
N LEU A 304 -5.34 -3.52 12.20
CA LEU A 304 -5.39 -3.72 13.64
C LEU A 304 -4.44 -2.72 14.31
N PHE A 305 -4.89 -2.03 15.34
CA PHE A 305 -4.09 -1.04 16.08
C PHE A 305 -3.66 0.17 15.23
N HIS A 306 -4.45 0.51 14.20
CA HIS A 306 -4.29 1.71 13.39
C HIS A 306 -5.35 2.74 13.78
N ASP A 307 -4.98 4.02 13.91
CA ASP A 307 -5.86 5.05 14.46
C ASP A 307 -7.10 5.35 13.61
N THR A 308 -7.01 5.22 12.29
CA THR A 308 -8.06 5.68 11.38
C THR A 308 -8.54 4.63 10.37
N ALA A 309 -7.69 3.69 9.97
CA ALA A 309 -8.06 2.70 8.98
C ALA A 309 -8.95 1.62 9.60
N GLY A 310 -10.18 1.53 9.13
CA GLY A 310 -11.18 0.58 9.57
C GLY A 310 -11.30 -0.64 8.63
N ILE A 311 -12.56 -1.02 8.37
CA ILE A 311 -12.88 -2.18 7.53
C ILE A 311 -12.69 -1.83 6.07
N SER A 312 -12.05 -2.74 5.35
CA SER A 312 -11.91 -2.75 3.90
C SER A 312 -12.73 -3.88 3.29
N LEU A 313 -13.38 -3.62 2.19
CA LEU A 313 -14.15 -4.59 1.41
C LEU A 313 -13.82 -4.43 -0.06
N GLY A 314 -13.96 -5.49 -0.83
CA GLY A 314 -13.77 -5.40 -2.26
C GLY A 314 -14.14 -6.66 -3.01
N GLY A 315 -14.01 -6.59 -4.32
CA GLY A 315 -14.25 -7.69 -5.21
C GLY A 315 -13.45 -7.58 -6.49
N GLY A 316 -13.37 -8.66 -7.21
CA GLY A 316 -12.68 -8.72 -8.50
C GLY A 316 -13.36 -9.69 -9.44
N LEU A 317 -13.22 -9.43 -10.73
CA LEU A 317 -13.67 -10.31 -11.81
C LEU A 317 -12.53 -10.50 -12.80
N LYS A 318 -12.23 -11.76 -13.12
CA LYS A 318 -11.26 -12.15 -14.14
C LYS A 318 -12.01 -12.72 -15.34
N TRP A 319 -11.79 -12.09 -16.48
CA TRP A 319 -12.37 -12.53 -17.73
C TRP A 319 -11.31 -12.51 -18.83
N SER A 320 -10.93 -13.69 -19.29
CA SER A 320 -9.85 -13.85 -20.28
C SER A 320 -8.55 -13.18 -19.79
N LEU A 321 -8.08 -12.17 -20.48
CA LEU A 321 -6.86 -11.43 -20.15
C LEU A 321 -7.08 -10.29 -19.13
N PHE A 322 -8.32 -9.95 -18.82
CA PHE A 322 -8.65 -8.81 -17.98
C PHE A 322 -8.99 -9.24 -16.55
N VAL A 323 -8.47 -8.49 -15.58
CA VAL A 323 -8.90 -8.55 -14.19
C VAL A 323 -9.35 -7.16 -13.79
N VAL A 324 -10.58 -7.02 -13.31
CA VAL A 324 -11.13 -5.76 -12.82
C VAL A 324 -11.36 -5.91 -11.33
N ASP A 325 -10.83 -5.00 -10.56
CA ASP A 325 -10.90 -4.98 -9.10
C ASP A 325 -11.53 -3.69 -8.59
N TYR A 326 -12.25 -3.81 -7.50
CA TYR A 326 -12.81 -2.70 -6.75
C TYR A 326 -12.49 -2.85 -5.27
N ALA A 327 -12.16 -1.74 -4.61
CA ALA A 327 -11.95 -1.67 -3.17
C ALA A 327 -12.67 -0.48 -2.55
N TYR A 328 -13.23 -0.72 -1.39
CA TYR A 328 -13.85 0.25 -0.49
C TYR A 328 -13.13 0.20 0.85
N VAL A 329 -12.81 1.35 1.42
CA VAL A 329 -12.23 1.45 2.77
C VAL A 329 -12.98 2.49 3.57
N ASN A 330 -13.37 2.14 4.80
CA ASN A 330 -13.97 3.05 5.74
C ASN A 330 -12.88 3.61 6.68
N TYR A 331 -12.64 4.91 6.61
CA TYR A 331 -11.71 5.63 7.51
C TYR A 331 -12.42 6.35 8.66
N GLY A 332 -13.64 5.91 9.01
CA GLY A 332 -14.41 6.46 10.12
C GLY A 332 -14.76 7.94 9.90
N ILE A 333 -14.27 8.83 10.76
CA ILE A 333 -14.55 10.28 10.69
C ILE A 333 -14.03 10.93 9.39
N LEU A 334 -13.03 10.33 8.74
CA LEU A 334 -12.47 10.82 7.47
C LEU A 334 -13.28 10.35 6.26
N LYS A 335 -14.37 9.61 6.48
CA LYS A 335 -15.25 9.01 5.49
C LYS A 335 -14.62 7.83 4.74
N GLU A 336 -15.21 7.49 3.61
CA GLU A 336 -14.84 6.36 2.80
C GLU A 336 -13.94 6.75 1.61
N THR A 337 -13.20 5.77 1.11
CA THR A 337 -12.44 5.86 -0.13
C THR A 337 -12.82 4.73 -1.08
N HIS A 338 -12.72 5.00 -2.36
CA HIS A 338 -13.05 4.06 -3.43
C HIS A 338 -11.88 3.96 -4.39
N GLN A 339 -11.47 2.74 -4.71
CA GLN A 339 -10.44 2.49 -5.69
C GLN A 339 -10.90 1.47 -6.73
N PHE A 340 -10.62 1.75 -7.98
CA PHE A 340 -10.82 0.86 -9.11
C PHE A 340 -9.45 0.47 -9.67
N GLY A 341 -9.30 -0.80 -10.04
CA GLY A 341 -8.11 -1.34 -10.67
C GLY A 341 -8.47 -2.19 -11.88
N ILE A 342 -7.60 -2.19 -12.87
CA ILE A 342 -7.67 -3.08 -14.02
C ILE A 342 -6.28 -3.60 -14.32
N SER A 343 -6.17 -4.93 -14.47
CA SER A 343 -4.98 -5.62 -14.97
C SER A 343 -5.27 -6.24 -16.32
N LEU A 344 -4.31 -6.17 -17.21
CA LEU A 344 -4.28 -6.90 -18.48
C LEU A 344 -3.09 -7.87 -18.40
N VAL A 345 -3.38 -9.18 -18.43
CA VAL A 345 -2.38 -10.26 -18.33
C VAL A 345 -2.30 -10.99 -19.68
N PHE A 346 -1.12 -11.08 -20.29
CA PHE A 346 -0.93 -11.63 -21.66
C PHE A 346 0.46 -12.24 -21.85
#